data_a32901a16290028be1b378c33fb1d14f
#
_entry.id   a32901a16290028be1b378c33fb1d14f
#
_cell.length_a   1.000
_cell.length_b   1.000
_cell.length_c   1.000
_cell.angle_alpha   90.00
_cell.angle_beta   90.00
_cell.angle_gamma   90.00
#
_symmetry.space_group_name_H-M   'P 1'
#
loop_
_entity.id
_entity.type
_entity.pdbx_description
1 polymer ?
#
loop_
_entity_poly.entity_id
_entity_poly.type
_entity_poly.pdbx_seq_one_letter_code
_entity_poly.pdbx_strand_id
1 'polypeptide(L)'
;MKTTSRRDFLKMASLAGASALALPLLSTGCAHAADHRRGGGISPLIVPKNNGLPITGTFLDEISHDIPHQNWGEAEWDADFGYMKAIGIDTVIMIRSGYRKFITYPSKYLMKKHGCYMPSVDLLDMFLRLAIRHGMKFWFGLYDSGKYWDTGDLTWEIEDNKFVIDEVWKNYGHHKSFGGWYISTEISRKTKGAIETFRAMGQQCKDVSGGLPTLISPWIDGKKAVMAASAQLNKAHAVPVEEHEREWDEIFAGISGAVDACAFQDGHIDYDELDAFFEVNKRLADKYGLECWTNAESFDRDMPIRFLPIKFDKLRMKLEAAKRANYHKAITFEFSHFMSPQSAYLQAGCLYNRYKEYFFS
;
A
#
# COMPACT_ATOMS: atom_id res chain seq x y z
N MET A 1 21.94 -4.00 42.05
CA MET A 1 20.57 -4.08 41.50
C MET A 1 20.26 -5.53 41.19
N LYS A 2 19.31 -6.14 41.92
CA LYS A 2 18.97 -7.55 41.74
C LYS A 2 18.02 -7.68 40.50
N THR A 3 18.44 -8.42 39.52
CA THR A 3 17.62 -8.74 38.34
C THR A 3 16.51 -9.71 38.72
N THR A 4 15.27 -9.29 38.60
CA THR A 4 14.09 -10.12 38.81
C THR A 4 13.98 -11.14 37.70
N SER A 5 13.93 -12.44 38.05
CA SER A 5 13.88 -13.56 37.11
C SER A 5 12.48 -13.70 36.51
N ARG A 6 12.41 -14.20 35.28
CA ARG A 6 11.13 -14.56 34.59
C ARG A 6 10.22 -15.47 35.43
N ARG A 7 10.78 -16.26 36.33
CA ARG A 7 10.03 -17.14 37.23
C ARG A 7 9.27 -16.38 38.33
N ASP A 8 9.76 -15.19 38.75
CA ASP A 8 9.11 -14.41 39.79
C ASP A 8 7.95 -13.61 39.27
N PHE A 9 7.96 -13.27 37.97
CA PHE A 9 6.81 -12.65 37.28
C PHE A 9 5.62 -13.61 37.12
N LEU A 10 5.89 -14.89 36.83
CA LEU A 10 4.82 -15.89 36.68
C LEU A 10 4.16 -16.30 38.00
N LYS A 11 4.84 -16.13 39.13
CA LYS A 11 4.26 -16.42 40.46
C LYS A 11 3.34 -15.32 40.99
N MET A 12 3.45 -14.09 40.48
CA MET A 12 2.53 -13.01 40.86
C MET A 12 1.22 -13.01 40.06
N ALA A 13 1.19 -13.69 38.91
CA ALA A 13 -0.03 -13.79 38.07
C ALA A 13 -1.02 -14.87 38.54
N SER A 14 -0.66 -15.73 39.51
CA SER A 14 -1.49 -16.85 39.93
C SER A 14 -2.31 -16.64 41.18
N LEU A 15 -2.41 -15.40 41.72
CA LEU A 15 -3.14 -15.07 42.94
C LEU A 15 -4.32 -14.09 42.76
N ALA A 16 -4.85 -13.95 41.52
CA ALA A 16 -6.11 -13.24 41.30
C ALA A 16 -7.20 -14.28 40.96
N GLY A 17 -8.07 -14.52 41.96
CA GLY A 17 -9.05 -15.58 42.01
C GLY A 17 -10.11 -15.58 40.91
N ALA A 18 -10.55 -16.78 40.63
CA ALA A 18 -11.69 -17.10 39.81
C ALA A 18 -12.97 -16.41 40.29
N SER A 19 -13.61 -15.65 39.42
CA SER A 19 -15.05 -15.35 39.47
C SER A 19 -15.59 -15.53 38.07
N ALA A 20 -16.19 -16.70 37.83
CA ALA A 20 -16.93 -16.98 36.62
C ALA A 20 -18.22 -16.15 36.61
N LEU A 21 -18.30 -15.15 35.77
CA LEU A 21 -19.56 -14.55 35.32
C LEU A 21 -19.71 -14.81 33.84
N ALA A 22 -20.64 -15.73 33.54
CA ALA A 22 -21.10 -15.97 32.17
C ALA A 22 -21.80 -14.71 31.66
N LEU A 23 -21.22 -14.05 30.68
CA LEU A 23 -21.88 -13.01 29.88
C LEU A 23 -22.28 -13.61 28.54
N PRO A 24 -23.50 -13.36 28.06
CA PRO A 24 -23.93 -13.84 26.75
C PRO A 24 -23.16 -13.12 25.63
N LEU A 25 -22.78 -13.89 24.64
CA LEU A 25 -22.27 -13.40 23.35
C LEU A 25 -23.34 -12.51 22.70
N LEU A 26 -23.20 -11.21 22.85
CA LEU A 26 -23.91 -10.23 22.03
C LEU A 26 -23.02 -9.92 20.83
N SER A 27 -23.44 -10.40 19.68
CA SER A 27 -23.00 -9.93 18.37
C SER A 27 -23.37 -8.45 18.23
N THR A 28 -22.47 -7.55 18.57
CA THR A 28 -22.65 -6.12 18.28
C THR A 28 -22.13 -5.85 16.87
N GLY A 29 -23.01 -6.10 15.89
CA GLY A 29 -22.97 -5.35 14.65
C GLY A 29 -23.07 -3.85 14.99
N CYS A 30 -22.44 -2.98 14.18
CA CYS A 30 -22.63 -1.54 14.27
C CYS A 30 -24.13 -1.24 14.18
N ALA A 31 -24.81 -1.21 15.34
CA ALA A 31 -26.22 -0.88 15.42
C ALA A 31 -26.36 0.60 15.09
N HIS A 32 -27.31 0.92 14.23
CA HIS A 32 -27.84 2.26 14.03
C HIS A 32 -28.09 2.92 15.38
N ALA A 33 -27.39 4.01 15.66
CA ALA A 33 -27.68 4.85 16.80
C ALA A 33 -29.05 5.51 16.57
N ALA A 34 -30.04 5.03 17.30
CA ALA A 34 -31.33 5.67 17.36
C ALA A 34 -31.18 7.06 18.01
N ASP A 35 -31.85 8.00 17.38
CA ASP A 35 -32.01 9.41 17.65
C ASP A 35 -32.32 9.69 19.16
N HIS A 36 -31.36 10.31 19.86
CA HIS A 36 -31.62 11.02 21.09
C HIS A 36 -31.33 12.50 20.90
N ARG A 37 -32.34 13.22 20.35
CA ARG A 37 -32.37 14.69 20.34
C ARG A 37 -32.53 15.21 21.74
N ARG A 38 -31.52 15.93 22.24
CA ARG A 38 -31.73 17.10 23.14
C ARG A 38 -30.64 18.13 22.92
N GLY A 39 -31.01 19.23 22.31
CA GLY A 39 -30.72 20.61 22.57
C GLY A 39 -29.25 21.07 22.60
N GLY A 40 -28.85 21.73 21.54
CA GLY A 40 -27.62 22.51 21.40
C GLY A 40 -27.17 22.45 19.94
N GLY A 41 -27.79 23.25 19.06
CA GLY A 41 -27.57 23.17 17.61
C GLY A 41 -26.16 23.56 17.22
N ILE A 42 -25.26 22.60 17.11
CA ILE A 42 -24.16 22.68 16.16
C ILE A 42 -24.77 22.21 14.83
N SER A 43 -24.99 23.14 13.91
CA SER A 43 -25.31 22.77 12.52
C SER A 43 -24.36 21.67 12.09
N PRO A 44 -24.82 20.52 11.57
CA PRO A 44 -23.92 19.56 10.99
C PRO A 44 -23.16 20.31 9.89
N LEU A 45 -21.83 20.31 9.98
CA LEU A 45 -20.98 20.75 8.90
C LEU A 45 -21.44 19.96 7.68
N ILE A 46 -22.12 20.62 6.73
CA ILE A 46 -22.48 20.03 5.45
C ILE A 46 -21.16 19.78 4.75
N VAL A 47 -20.62 18.57 4.90
CA VAL A 47 -19.44 18.16 4.15
C VAL A 47 -19.91 18.00 2.70
N PRO A 48 -19.37 18.77 1.75
CA PRO A 48 -19.75 18.64 0.36
C PRO A 48 -19.45 17.20 -0.09
N LYS A 49 -20.45 16.49 -0.60
CA LYS A 49 -20.29 15.16 -1.15
C LYS A 49 -19.44 15.25 -2.43
N ASN A 50 -18.56 14.28 -2.63
CA ASN A 50 -17.79 14.06 -3.88
C ASN A 50 -16.73 15.11 -4.27
N ASN A 51 -16.05 15.73 -3.32
CA ASN A 51 -14.90 16.61 -3.62
C ASN A 51 -13.56 15.88 -3.69
N GLY A 52 -13.51 14.59 -3.38
CA GLY A 52 -12.31 13.77 -3.44
C GLY A 52 -12.13 13.01 -4.75
N LEU A 53 -10.92 12.59 -5.04
CA LEU A 53 -10.61 11.61 -6.07
C LEU A 53 -10.91 10.20 -5.52
N PRO A 54 -11.85 9.42 -6.11
CA PRO A 54 -12.18 8.10 -5.58
C PRO A 54 -11.00 7.13 -5.74
N ILE A 55 -10.81 6.26 -4.75
CA ILE A 55 -9.84 5.16 -4.82
C ILE A 55 -10.36 4.12 -5.81
N THR A 56 -9.59 3.86 -6.85
CA THR A 56 -9.91 2.85 -7.87
C THR A 56 -8.86 1.76 -7.99
N GLY A 57 -7.82 1.77 -7.13
CA GLY A 57 -6.83 0.71 -7.04
C GLY A 57 -6.35 0.49 -5.62
N THR A 58 -5.82 -0.72 -5.35
CA THR A 58 -5.22 -1.04 -4.06
C THR A 58 -4.07 -2.01 -4.22
N PHE A 59 -3.13 -1.94 -3.28
CA PHE A 59 -2.15 -3.01 -3.09
C PHE A 59 -2.79 -4.22 -2.42
N LEU A 60 -2.19 -5.40 -2.66
CA LEU A 60 -2.42 -6.65 -1.95
C LEU A 60 -1.11 -7.05 -1.28
N ASP A 61 -1.12 -7.22 0.03
CA ASP A 61 0.09 -7.51 0.81
C ASP A 61 -0.11 -8.71 1.75
N GLU A 62 0.64 -9.76 1.51
CA GLU A 62 0.74 -10.96 2.35
C GLU A 62 2.21 -11.30 2.69
N ILE A 63 3.14 -10.35 2.46
CA ILE A 63 4.57 -10.66 2.53
C ILE A 63 5.41 -9.60 3.25
N SER A 64 4.89 -8.40 3.49
CA SER A 64 5.64 -7.37 4.20
C SER A 64 5.91 -7.76 5.65
N HIS A 65 7.08 -7.37 6.15
CA HIS A 65 7.55 -7.76 7.48
C HIS A 65 6.94 -6.94 8.63
N ASP A 66 6.29 -5.87 8.32
CA ASP A 66 5.75 -4.87 9.25
C ASP A 66 4.21 -4.87 9.35
N ILE A 67 3.55 -5.68 8.51
CA ILE A 67 2.11 -5.93 8.58
C ILE A 67 1.87 -7.43 8.77
N PRO A 68 0.98 -7.86 9.69
CA PRO A 68 0.64 -9.26 9.84
C PRO A 68 -0.18 -9.73 8.63
N HIS A 69 0.09 -10.93 8.11
CA HIS A 69 -0.81 -11.52 7.10
C HIS A 69 -2.19 -11.78 7.71
N GLN A 70 -3.23 -11.75 6.88
CA GLN A 70 -4.61 -11.92 7.33
C GLN A 70 -4.97 -13.38 7.65
N ASN A 71 -4.11 -14.33 7.27
CA ASN A 71 -4.38 -15.77 7.37
C ASN A 71 -5.66 -16.18 6.63
N TRP A 72 -5.92 -15.56 5.49
CA TRP A 72 -7.08 -15.84 4.65
C TRP A 72 -6.82 -16.95 3.65
N GLY A 73 -7.86 -17.74 3.37
CA GLY A 73 -7.93 -18.62 2.22
C GLY A 73 -8.60 -17.96 1.02
N GLU A 74 -8.83 -18.75 -0.06
CA GLU A 74 -9.43 -18.22 -1.30
C GLU A 74 -10.84 -17.65 -1.09
N ALA A 75 -11.62 -18.21 -0.15
CA ALA A 75 -12.99 -17.73 0.10
C ALA A 75 -13.01 -16.33 0.72
N GLU A 76 -12.11 -16.05 1.67
CA GLU A 76 -11.99 -14.75 2.29
C GLU A 76 -11.45 -13.71 1.29
N TRP A 77 -10.46 -14.10 0.47
CA TRP A 77 -9.96 -13.25 -0.60
C TRP A 77 -11.03 -12.95 -1.66
N ASP A 78 -11.83 -13.94 -2.05
CA ASP A 78 -12.95 -13.72 -2.99
C ASP A 78 -13.98 -12.73 -2.44
N ALA A 79 -14.32 -12.85 -1.16
CA ALA A 79 -15.20 -11.89 -0.50
C ALA A 79 -14.57 -10.49 -0.44
N ASP A 80 -13.26 -10.39 -0.19
CA ASP A 80 -12.54 -9.11 -0.12
C ASP A 80 -12.50 -8.40 -1.47
N PHE A 81 -12.26 -9.14 -2.58
CA PHE A 81 -12.39 -8.60 -3.93
C PHE A 81 -13.81 -8.10 -4.20
N GLY A 82 -14.83 -8.76 -3.66
CA GLY A 82 -16.22 -8.30 -3.71
C GLY A 82 -16.41 -6.94 -2.99
N TYR A 83 -15.83 -6.77 -1.82
CA TYR A 83 -15.86 -5.50 -1.08
C TYR A 83 -15.09 -4.39 -1.81
N MET A 84 -13.93 -4.70 -2.39
CA MET A 84 -13.18 -3.77 -3.24
C MET A 84 -14.04 -3.30 -4.42
N LYS A 85 -14.67 -4.24 -5.13
CA LYS A 85 -15.54 -3.94 -6.27
C LYS A 85 -16.70 -3.03 -5.88
N ALA A 86 -17.30 -3.25 -4.71
CA ALA A 86 -18.44 -2.49 -4.22
C ALA A 86 -18.14 -1.01 -3.93
N ILE A 87 -16.87 -0.62 -3.86
CA ILE A 87 -16.42 0.77 -3.71
C ILE A 87 -15.67 1.30 -4.94
N GLY A 88 -15.75 0.59 -6.08
CA GLY A 88 -15.23 1.07 -7.35
C GLY A 88 -13.75 0.74 -7.61
N ILE A 89 -13.13 -0.13 -6.83
CA ILE A 89 -11.77 -0.61 -7.14
C ILE A 89 -11.82 -1.52 -8.36
N ASP A 90 -11.02 -1.20 -9.36
CA ASP A 90 -10.88 -1.91 -10.63
C ASP A 90 -9.47 -2.46 -10.87
N THR A 91 -8.53 -2.08 -10.01
CA THR A 91 -7.11 -2.41 -10.14
C THR A 91 -6.58 -2.95 -8.82
N VAL A 92 -5.98 -4.13 -8.85
CA VAL A 92 -5.28 -4.72 -7.69
C VAL A 92 -3.81 -4.91 -8.04
N ILE A 93 -2.93 -4.58 -7.11
CA ILE A 93 -1.48 -4.52 -7.31
C ILE A 93 -0.83 -5.40 -6.24
N MET A 94 -0.19 -6.49 -6.63
CA MET A 94 0.64 -7.26 -5.69
C MET A 94 1.83 -6.39 -5.27
N ILE A 95 2.02 -6.18 -3.95
CA ILE A 95 3.07 -5.28 -3.47
C ILE A 95 4.47 -5.75 -3.88
N ARG A 96 4.71 -7.06 -3.80
CA ARG A 96 5.93 -7.72 -4.27
C ARG A 96 5.72 -9.22 -4.41
N SER A 97 6.38 -9.82 -5.37
CA SER A 97 6.31 -11.26 -5.60
C SER A 97 7.16 -12.08 -4.62
N GLY A 98 8.05 -11.41 -3.93
CA GLY A 98 8.88 -12.00 -2.88
C GLY A 98 9.69 -10.95 -2.14
N TYR A 99 10.00 -11.26 -0.88
CA TYR A 99 10.88 -10.48 -0.04
C TYR A 99 11.94 -11.40 0.58
N ARG A 100 13.20 -11.20 0.20
CA ARG A 100 14.30 -12.07 0.63
C ARG A 100 14.01 -13.54 0.26
N LYS A 101 13.81 -14.44 1.23
CA LYS A 101 13.52 -15.87 1.01
C LYS A 101 12.03 -16.21 0.98
N PHE A 102 11.15 -15.26 1.27
CA PHE A 102 9.71 -15.46 1.22
C PHE A 102 9.21 -15.05 -0.16
N ILE A 103 8.42 -15.91 -0.80
CA ILE A 103 7.86 -15.68 -2.14
C ILE A 103 6.37 -16.01 -2.15
N THR A 104 5.63 -15.34 -3.02
CA THR A 104 4.16 -15.46 -3.12
C THR A 104 3.70 -16.46 -4.16
N TYR A 105 4.61 -16.97 -5.00
CA TYR A 105 4.35 -17.95 -6.04
C TYR A 105 5.55 -18.92 -6.16
N PRO A 106 5.38 -20.13 -6.70
CA PRO A 106 6.44 -21.15 -6.75
C PRO A 106 7.49 -20.88 -7.84
N SER A 107 8.28 -19.80 -7.66
CA SER A 107 9.37 -19.43 -8.56
C SER A 107 10.49 -20.47 -8.57
N LYS A 108 10.66 -21.16 -9.68
CA LYS A 108 11.75 -22.13 -9.85
C LYS A 108 13.12 -21.46 -9.79
N TYR A 109 13.21 -20.26 -10.34
CA TYR A 109 14.45 -19.48 -10.35
C TYR A 109 14.87 -19.08 -8.93
N LEU A 110 13.99 -18.40 -8.19
CA LEU A 110 14.30 -17.89 -6.84
C LEU A 110 14.56 -19.02 -5.85
N MET A 111 13.78 -20.12 -5.93
CA MET A 111 14.00 -21.30 -5.09
C MET A 111 15.37 -21.94 -5.37
N LYS A 112 15.76 -22.06 -6.63
CA LYS A 112 17.06 -22.65 -7.01
C LYS A 112 18.24 -21.75 -6.67
N LYS A 113 18.14 -20.44 -6.98
CA LYS A 113 19.25 -19.50 -6.83
C LYS A 113 19.45 -19.04 -5.38
N HIS A 114 18.37 -18.70 -4.68
CA HIS A 114 18.41 -18.10 -3.35
C HIS A 114 17.93 -19.02 -2.22
N GLY A 115 17.49 -20.23 -2.54
CA GLY A 115 16.91 -21.14 -1.55
C GLY A 115 15.64 -20.55 -0.93
N CYS A 116 14.81 -19.86 -1.73
CA CYS A 116 13.54 -19.34 -1.27
C CYS A 116 12.60 -20.47 -0.84
N TYR A 117 11.77 -20.19 0.14
CA TYR A 117 10.81 -21.16 0.65
C TYR A 117 9.68 -21.38 -0.34
N MET A 118 9.24 -22.63 -0.51
CA MET A 118 8.04 -22.94 -1.28
C MET A 118 6.84 -22.27 -0.59
N PRO A 119 6.04 -21.45 -1.29
CA PRO A 119 4.83 -20.89 -0.71
C PRO A 119 3.78 -22.00 -0.50
N SER A 120 2.98 -21.88 0.56
CA SER A 120 1.89 -22.80 0.85
C SER A 120 0.75 -22.73 -0.15
N VAL A 121 0.59 -21.56 -0.77
CA VAL A 121 -0.41 -21.26 -1.80
C VAL A 121 0.27 -20.46 -2.90
N ASP A 122 -0.09 -20.70 -4.16
CA ASP A 122 0.25 -19.83 -5.27
C ASP A 122 -0.69 -18.62 -5.25
N LEU A 123 -0.28 -17.57 -4.52
CA LEU A 123 -1.07 -16.34 -4.41
C LEU A 123 -1.18 -15.59 -5.74
N LEU A 124 -0.18 -15.72 -6.61
CA LEU A 124 -0.20 -15.07 -7.92
C LEU A 124 -1.32 -15.64 -8.80
N ASP A 125 -1.39 -16.98 -8.93
CA ASP A 125 -2.48 -17.61 -9.67
C ASP A 125 -3.85 -17.29 -9.07
N MET A 126 -3.97 -17.39 -7.74
CA MET A 126 -5.22 -17.08 -7.04
C MET A 126 -5.69 -15.67 -7.30
N PHE A 127 -4.83 -14.67 -7.13
CA PHE A 127 -5.21 -13.26 -7.34
C PHE A 127 -5.53 -12.95 -8.81
N LEU A 128 -4.83 -13.56 -9.76
CA LEU A 128 -5.15 -13.43 -11.18
C LEU A 128 -6.53 -13.99 -11.51
N ARG A 129 -6.90 -15.15 -10.95
CA ARG A 129 -8.24 -15.77 -11.12
C ARG A 129 -9.33 -14.93 -10.45
N LEU A 130 -9.09 -14.43 -9.24
CA LEU A 130 -10.04 -13.57 -8.53
C LEU A 130 -10.23 -12.23 -9.27
N ALA A 131 -9.16 -11.64 -9.78
CA ALA A 131 -9.25 -10.43 -10.60
C ALA A 131 -10.11 -10.65 -11.85
N ILE A 132 -9.98 -11.81 -12.54
CA ILE A 132 -10.87 -12.16 -13.65
C ILE A 132 -12.34 -12.24 -13.18
N ARG A 133 -12.60 -12.97 -12.08
CA ARG A 133 -13.94 -13.19 -11.52
C ARG A 133 -14.65 -11.86 -11.20
N HIS A 134 -13.92 -10.91 -10.63
CA HIS A 134 -14.46 -9.60 -10.25
C HIS A 134 -14.32 -8.50 -11.31
N GLY A 135 -13.77 -8.84 -12.49
CA GLY A 135 -13.58 -7.88 -13.58
C GLY A 135 -12.60 -6.77 -13.26
N MET A 136 -11.51 -7.11 -12.59
CA MET A 136 -10.41 -6.20 -12.22
C MET A 136 -9.17 -6.47 -13.06
N LYS A 137 -8.26 -5.50 -13.08
CA LYS A 137 -6.89 -5.64 -13.61
C LYS A 137 -5.94 -5.92 -12.46
N PHE A 138 -5.05 -6.88 -12.69
CA PHE A 138 -3.99 -7.26 -11.75
C PHE A 138 -2.64 -6.74 -12.26
N TRP A 139 -1.88 -6.13 -11.36
CA TRP A 139 -0.51 -5.67 -11.61
C TRP A 139 0.47 -6.47 -10.75
N PHE A 140 1.49 -7.01 -11.39
CA PHE A 140 2.46 -7.86 -10.73
C PHE A 140 3.59 -7.04 -10.12
N GLY A 141 3.79 -7.16 -8.82
CA GLY A 141 4.92 -6.56 -8.10
C GLY A 141 6.18 -7.42 -8.21
N LEU A 142 7.29 -6.79 -8.58
CA LEU A 142 8.58 -7.45 -8.76
C LEU A 142 9.15 -8.00 -7.44
N TYR A 143 10.22 -8.79 -7.54
CA TYR A 143 10.91 -9.36 -6.39
C TYR A 143 11.80 -8.32 -5.71
N ASP A 144 11.80 -8.30 -4.38
CA ASP A 144 12.67 -7.51 -3.53
C ASP A 144 13.67 -8.46 -2.82
N SER A 145 14.92 -8.40 -3.24
CA SER A 145 15.99 -9.22 -2.64
C SER A 145 16.39 -8.73 -1.24
N GLY A 146 16.03 -7.52 -0.88
CA GLY A 146 16.44 -6.82 0.34
C GLY A 146 17.87 -6.27 0.30
N LYS A 147 18.64 -6.53 -0.76
CA LYS A 147 20.05 -6.11 -0.82
C LYS A 147 20.22 -4.60 -0.91
N TYR A 148 19.32 -3.91 -1.61
CA TYR A 148 19.43 -2.45 -1.74
C TYR A 148 19.19 -1.74 -0.40
N TRP A 149 18.37 -2.29 0.48
CA TRP A 149 18.19 -1.77 1.83
C TRP A 149 19.47 -1.84 2.66
N ASP A 150 20.27 -2.89 2.45
CA ASP A 150 21.54 -3.08 3.15
C ASP A 150 22.70 -2.28 2.53
N THR A 151 22.68 -2.07 1.20
CA THR A 151 23.78 -1.49 0.43
C THR A 151 23.57 -0.05 -0.02
N GLY A 152 22.32 0.41 -0.11
CA GLY A 152 21.94 1.69 -0.72
C GLY A 152 22.10 1.73 -2.24
N ASP A 153 22.20 0.57 -2.91
CA ASP A 153 22.40 0.45 -4.36
C ASP A 153 21.28 -0.39 -4.97
N LEU A 154 20.43 0.24 -5.77
CA LEU A 154 19.27 -0.42 -6.36
C LEU A 154 19.65 -1.36 -7.52
N THR A 155 20.82 -1.24 -8.11
CA THR A 155 21.24 -2.09 -9.24
C THR A 155 21.30 -3.58 -8.89
N TRP A 156 21.40 -3.93 -7.60
CA TRP A 156 21.31 -5.31 -7.14
C TRP A 156 19.98 -6.01 -7.48
N GLU A 157 18.91 -5.26 -7.67
CA GLU A 157 17.60 -5.83 -7.96
C GLU A 157 17.42 -6.18 -9.45
N ILE A 158 18.28 -5.67 -10.35
CA ILE A 158 18.12 -5.85 -11.80
C ILE A 158 18.30 -7.32 -12.20
N GLU A 159 19.38 -7.97 -11.72
CA GLU A 159 19.75 -9.31 -12.20
C GLU A 159 18.65 -10.34 -11.90
N ASP A 160 18.17 -10.38 -10.65
CA ASP A 160 17.16 -11.35 -10.24
C ASP A 160 15.82 -11.08 -10.92
N ASN A 161 15.43 -9.80 -11.01
CA ASN A 161 14.18 -9.44 -11.65
C ASN A 161 14.12 -9.71 -13.15
N LYS A 162 15.23 -9.72 -13.86
CA LYS A 162 15.27 -10.19 -15.27
C LYS A 162 14.67 -11.59 -15.40
N PHE A 163 15.10 -12.52 -14.56
CA PHE A 163 14.62 -13.89 -14.58
C PHE A 163 13.20 -14.03 -14.04
N VAL A 164 12.84 -13.23 -13.02
CA VAL A 164 11.47 -13.21 -12.46
C VAL A 164 10.47 -12.72 -13.50
N ILE A 165 10.77 -11.63 -14.21
CA ILE A 165 9.90 -11.07 -15.26
C ILE A 165 9.64 -12.10 -16.36
N ASP A 166 10.70 -12.74 -16.87
CA ASP A 166 10.58 -13.76 -17.91
C ASP A 166 9.81 -15.00 -17.44
N GLU A 167 10.10 -15.48 -16.22
CA GLU A 167 9.41 -16.65 -15.63
C GLU A 167 7.93 -16.38 -15.43
N VAL A 168 7.58 -15.20 -14.87
CA VAL A 168 6.20 -14.83 -14.60
C VAL A 168 5.42 -14.63 -15.89
N TRP A 169 5.97 -13.89 -16.84
CA TRP A 169 5.28 -13.70 -18.11
C TRP A 169 5.02 -15.01 -18.83
N LYS A 170 6.00 -15.89 -18.88
CA LYS A 170 5.88 -17.22 -19.50
C LYS A 170 4.77 -18.06 -18.85
N ASN A 171 4.66 -18.02 -17.51
CA ASN A 171 3.77 -18.92 -16.77
C ASN A 171 2.38 -18.31 -16.55
N TYR A 172 2.26 -17.00 -16.38
CA TYR A 172 1.03 -16.32 -15.96
C TYR A 172 0.54 -15.22 -16.92
N GLY A 173 1.35 -14.81 -17.91
CA GLY A 173 1.00 -13.76 -18.87
C GLY A 173 -0.24 -14.05 -19.72
N HIS A 174 -0.70 -15.29 -19.75
CA HIS A 174 -1.93 -15.71 -20.46
C HIS A 174 -3.24 -15.28 -19.75
N HIS A 175 -3.17 -14.89 -18.47
CA HIS A 175 -4.35 -14.45 -17.73
C HIS A 175 -4.86 -13.10 -18.25
N LYS A 176 -6.15 -13.03 -18.59
CA LYS A 176 -6.76 -11.79 -19.11
C LYS A 176 -6.79 -10.63 -18.11
N SER A 177 -6.65 -10.94 -16.83
CA SER A 177 -6.56 -9.93 -15.76
C SER A 177 -5.17 -9.32 -15.64
N PHE A 178 -4.11 -9.95 -16.17
CA PHE A 178 -2.76 -9.40 -16.11
C PHE A 178 -2.74 -8.07 -16.86
N GLY A 179 -2.65 -6.95 -16.14
CA GLY A 179 -2.87 -5.61 -16.67
C GLY A 179 -1.66 -4.70 -16.62
N GLY A 180 -0.62 -5.07 -15.89
CA GLY A 180 0.58 -4.25 -15.76
C GLY A 180 1.60 -4.80 -14.77
N TRP A 181 2.68 -4.05 -14.60
CA TRP A 181 3.82 -4.38 -13.76
C TRP A 181 4.04 -3.29 -12.70
N TYR A 182 4.31 -3.69 -11.49
CA TYR A 182 4.75 -2.79 -10.43
C TYR A 182 6.22 -3.06 -10.10
N ILE A 183 7.07 -2.05 -10.29
CA ILE A 183 8.48 -2.11 -9.90
C ILE A 183 8.54 -1.80 -8.42
N SER A 184 8.66 -2.83 -7.61
CA SER A 184 8.44 -2.82 -6.16
C SER A 184 9.59 -2.20 -5.34
N THR A 185 10.65 -1.73 -5.99
CA THR A 185 11.73 -1.01 -5.31
C THR A 185 11.28 0.39 -4.93
N GLU A 186 11.37 0.71 -3.64
CA GLU A 186 10.88 1.99 -3.10
C GLU A 186 12.05 2.93 -2.83
N ILE A 187 11.88 4.19 -3.18
CA ILE A 187 12.79 5.30 -2.88
C ILE A 187 11.99 6.54 -2.50
N SER A 188 12.61 7.48 -1.78
CA SER A 188 12.05 8.82 -1.57
C SER A 188 12.83 9.88 -2.31
N ARG A 189 14.10 9.59 -2.59
CA ARG A 189 15.06 10.52 -3.14
C ARG A 189 15.89 9.88 -4.24
N LYS A 190 16.67 10.68 -4.96
CA LYS A 190 17.64 10.19 -5.92
C LYS A 190 18.70 9.31 -5.23
N THR A 191 18.54 8.01 -5.39
CA THR A 191 19.39 6.98 -4.79
C THR A 191 20.30 6.36 -5.86
N LYS A 192 21.44 5.80 -5.44
CA LYS A 192 22.39 5.14 -6.36
C LYS A 192 21.68 4.03 -7.15
N GLY A 193 21.82 4.10 -8.48
CA GLY A 193 21.25 3.11 -9.39
C GLY A 193 19.75 3.21 -9.64
N ALA A 194 19.02 4.19 -9.05
CA ALA A 194 17.56 4.29 -9.16
C ALA A 194 17.10 4.41 -10.62
N ILE A 195 17.63 5.37 -11.35
CA ILE A 195 17.27 5.60 -12.76
C ILE A 195 17.60 4.38 -13.61
N GLU A 196 18.79 3.80 -13.42
CA GLU A 196 19.23 2.60 -14.14
C GLU A 196 18.27 1.42 -13.88
N THR A 197 17.93 1.19 -12.62
CA THR A 197 17.07 0.09 -12.20
C THR A 197 15.66 0.23 -12.74
N PHE A 198 15.02 1.38 -12.54
CA PHE A 198 13.67 1.61 -13.06
C PHE A 198 13.61 1.53 -14.58
N ARG A 199 14.63 2.06 -15.28
CA ARG A 199 14.71 1.96 -16.74
C ARG A 199 14.88 0.51 -17.19
N ALA A 200 15.83 -0.23 -16.62
CA ALA A 200 16.12 -1.61 -17.04
C ALA A 200 14.93 -2.55 -16.79
N MET A 201 14.33 -2.48 -15.60
CA MET A 201 13.18 -3.31 -15.26
C MET A 201 11.92 -2.90 -16.05
N GLY A 202 11.65 -1.59 -16.15
CA GLY A 202 10.49 -1.10 -16.88
C GLY A 202 10.55 -1.48 -18.35
N GLN A 203 11.70 -1.32 -19.00
CA GLN A 203 11.89 -1.72 -20.40
C GLN A 203 11.69 -3.22 -20.59
N GLN A 204 12.27 -4.06 -19.72
CA GLN A 204 12.11 -5.51 -19.84
C GLN A 204 10.67 -5.94 -19.62
N CYS A 205 9.96 -5.37 -18.65
CA CYS A 205 8.54 -5.64 -18.44
C CYS A 205 7.73 -5.36 -19.72
N LYS A 206 7.99 -4.25 -20.39
CA LYS A 206 7.34 -3.90 -21.66
C LYS A 206 7.73 -4.85 -22.79
N ASP A 207 9.01 -5.16 -22.93
CA ASP A 207 9.51 -6.02 -24.01
C ASP A 207 8.87 -7.42 -23.98
N VAL A 208 8.79 -8.04 -22.80
CA VAL A 208 8.23 -9.41 -22.69
C VAL A 208 6.72 -9.42 -22.84
N SER A 209 6.03 -8.36 -22.45
CA SER A 209 4.56 -8.32 -22.39
C SER A 209 3.88 -7.61 -23.54
N GLY A 210 4.66 -7.16 -24.54
CA GLY A 210 4.11 -6.42 -25.67
C GLY A 210 3.61 -5.02 -25.30
N GLY A 211 4.25 -4.39 -24.30
CA GLY A 211 4.00 -3.00 -23.93
C GLY A 211 2.99 -2.80 -22.77
N LEU A 212 2.77 -3.81 -21.93
CA LEU A 212 1.95 -3.58 -20.73
C LEU A 212 2.55 -2.48 -19.83
N PRO A 213 1.73 -1.63 -19.22
CA PRO A 213 2.19 -0.49 -18.47
C PRO A 213 2.94 -0.87 -17.18
N THR A 214 3.80 0.05 -16.74
CA THR A 214 4.65 -0.08 -15.55
C THR A 214 4.38 1.02 -14.55
N LEU A 215 4.43 0.70 -13.27
CA LEU A 215 4.16 1.58 -12.13
C LEU A 215 5.33 1.57 -11.15
N ILE A 216 5.66 2.73 -10.59
CA ILE A 216 6.47 2.89 -9.37
C ILE A 216 5.64 3.56 -8.27
N SER A 217 5.95 3.28 -6.99
CA SER A 217 5.28 3.91 -5.86
C SER A 217 6.27 4.39 -4.79
N PRO A 218 7.00 5.46 -5.06
CA PRO A 218 7.95 6.05 -4.12
C PRO A 218 7.23 6.80 -2.99
N TRP A 219 7.92 7.00 -1.85
CA TRP A 219 7.38 7.86 -0.79
C TRP A 219 7.94 9.28 -0.85
N ILE A 220 7.28 10.20 -0.18
CA ILE A 220 7.70 11.59 -0.06
C ILE A 220 8.17 11.83 1.38
N ASP A 221 9.36 12.41 1.58
CA ASP A 221 9.90 12.77 2.90
C ASP A 221 9.42 14.17 3.32
N GLY A 222 8.13 14.31 3.65
CA GLY A 222 7.56 15.52 4.22
C GLY A 222 7.83 15.67 5.73
N LYS A 223 7.20 16.64 6.37
CA LYS A 223 7.38 16.97 7.81
C LYS A 223 7.14 15.77 8.73
N LYS A 224 6.22 14.87 8.40
CA LYS A 224 5.94 13.68 9.20
C LYS A 224 7.07 12.65 9.21
N ALA A 225 7.96 12.66 8.24
CA ALA A 225 9.11 11.77 8.23
C ALA A 225 9.99 11.95 9.49
N VAL A 226 10.10 13.18 9.98
CA VAL A 226 10.91 13.51 11.19
C VAL A 226 10.12 13.44 12.48
N MET A 227 8.79 13.39 12.43
CA MET A 227 7.92 13.31 13.61
C MET A 227 7.74 11.88 14.13
N ALA A 228 8.02 10.87 13.30
CA ALA A 228 7.91 9.48 13.71
C ALA A 228 8.87 9.12 14.84
N ALA A 229 8.44 8.28 15.78
CA ALA A 229 9.26 7.85 16.92
C ALA A 229 10.60 7.20 16.51
N SER A 230 10.68 6.66 15.29
CA SER A 230 11.90 6.07 14.71
C SER A 230 12.74 7.06 13.88
N ALA A 231 12.29 8.30 13.70
CA ALA A 231 12.96 9.27 12.82
C ALA A 231 14.42 9.52 13.20
N GLN A 232 14.70 9.67 14.50
CA GLN A 232 16.06 9.86 14.99
C GLN A 232 16.96 8.65 14.75
N LEU A 233 16.43 7.43 14.89
CA LEU A 233 17.16 6.19 14.64
C LEU A 233 17.47 6.03 13.15
N ASN A 234 16.55 6.42 12.29
CA ASN A 234 16.67 6.28 10.85
C ASN A 234 17.32 7.49 10.16
N LYS A 235 17.77 8.49 10.94
CA LYS A 235 18.30 9.76 10.42
C LYS A 235 17.37 10.41 9.39
N ALA A 236 16.06 10.26 9.58
CA ALA A 236 15.06 10.82 8.70
C ALA A 236 15.07 12.36 8.74
N HIS A 237 14.86 13.02 7.62
CA HIS A 237 14.74 14.47 7.52
C HIS A 237 13.65 14.81 6.51
N ALA A 238 12.93 15.89 6.81
CA ALA A 238 11.99 16.45 5.86
C ALA A 238 12.75 17.10 4.70
N VAL A 239 12.23 16.91 3.50
CA VAL A 239 12.80 17.47 2.27
C VAL A 239 11.93 18.65 1.85
N PRO A 240 12.49 19.85 1.60
CA PRO A 240 11.75 20.96 1.02
C PRO A 240 11.16 20.58 -0.35
N VAL A 241 10.02 21.18 -0.69
CA VAL A 241 9.31 20.90 -1.95
C VAL A 241 10.21 21.17 -3.17
N GLU A 242 11.02 22.23 -3.12
CA GLU A 242 11.95 22.61 -4.19
C GLU A 242 13.09 21.59 -4.37
N GLU A 243 13.52 20.96 -3.29
CA GLU A 243 14.54 19.90 -3.34
C GLU A 243 13.94 18.62 -3.92
N HIS A 244 12.74 18.24 -3.47
CA HIS A 244 11.96 17.14 -4.01
C HIS A 244 11.75 17.33 -5.52
N GLU A 245 11.31 18.51 -5.95
CA GLU A 245 11.13 18.84 -7.37
C GLU A 245 12.38 18.62 -8.18
N ARG A 246 13.52 19.15 -7.74
CA ARG A 246 14.80 19.04 -8.45
C ARG A 246 15.22 17.59 -8.64
N GLU A 247 15.12 16.77 -7.58
CA GLU A 247 15.54 15.37 -7.64
C GLU A 247 14.60 14.52 -8.51
N TRP A 248 13.29 14.74 -8.39
CA TRP A 248 12.32 14.00 -9.19
C TRP A 248 12.26 14.47 -10.65
N ASP A 249 12.63 15.71 -10.96
CA ASP A 249 12.82 16.16 -12.34
C ASP A 249 13.91 15.34 -13.04
N GLU A 250 15.03 15.09 -12.37
CA GLU A 250 16.10 14.23 -12.91
C GLU A 250 15.68 12.76 -13.03
N ILE A 251 14.99 12.24 -12.01
CA ILE A 251 14.52 10.84 -12.01
C ILE A 251 13.55 10.64 -13.17
N PHE A 252 12.52 11.47 -13.29
CA PHE A 252 11.50 11.32 -14.34
C PHE A 252 12.07 11.50 -15.73
N ALA A 253 13.00 12.46 -15.91
CA ALA A 253 13.75 12.58 -17.18
C ALA A 253 14.47 11.28 -17.55
N GLY A 254 15.06 10.61 -16.54
CA GLY A 254 15.82 9.38 -16.73
C GLY A 254 14.97 8.13 -16.99
N ILE A 255 13.73 8.07 -16.52
CA ILE A 255 12.86 6.88 -16.60
C ILE A 255 11.71 7.02 -17.61
N SER A 256 11.53 8.20 -18.19
CA SER A 256 10.50 8.45 -19.20
C SER A 256 10.56 7.42 -20.33
N GLY A 257 9.41 6.91 -20.72
CA GLY A 257 9.26 5.84 -21.71
C GLY A 257 9.45 4.42 -21.16
N ALA A 258 10.17 4.24 -20.05
CA ALA A 258 10.32 2.95 -19.38
C ALA A 258 9.29 2.76 -18.24
N VAL A 259 8.90 3.84 -17.59
CA VAL A 259 7.86 3.87 -16.54
C VAL A 259 6.69 4.71 -17.03
N ASP A 260 5.46 4.18 -16.86
CA ASP A 260 4.25 4.83 -17.37
C ASP A 260 3.47 5.57 -16.27
N ALA A 261 3.54 5.11 -15.03
CA ALA A 261 2.81 5.72 -13.93
C ALA A 261 3.67 5.83 -12.67
N CYS A 262 3.47 6.90 -11.91
CA CYS A 262 4.06 7.11 -10.60
C CYS A 262 2.96 7.40 -9.59
N ALA A 263 2.89 6.59 -8.51
CA ALA A 263 1.94 6.73 -7.42
C ALA A 263 2.68 7.08 -6.13
N PHE A 264 2.88 8.36 -5.85
CA PHE A 264 3.57 8.75 -4.63
C PHE A 264 2.78 8.39 -3.37
N GLN A 265 3.48 7.76 -2.41
CA GLN A 265 2.96 7.48 -1.06
C GLN A 265 2.96 8.78 -0.24
N ASP A 266 1.83 9.09 0.38
CA ASP A 266 1.60 10.35 1.08
C ASP A 266 1.70 10.26 2.62
N GLY A 267 2.14 9.14 3.15
CA GLY A 267 2.15 8.87 4.59
C GLY A 267 3.07 9.77 5.41
N HIS A 268 4.11 10.31 4.81
CA HIS A 268 5.06 11.20 5.49
C HIS A 268 4.85 12.68 5.18
N ILE A 269 3.81 13.06 4.40
CA ILE A 269 3.44 14.44 4.15
C ILE A 269 2.49 14.91 5.24
N ASP A 270 2.70 16.11 5.79
CA ASP A 270 1.70 16.72 6.65
C ASP A 270 0.55 17.31 5.80
N TYR A 271 -0.63 17.48 6.40
CA TYR A 271 -1.84 17.90 5.67
C TYR A 271 -1.72 19.31 5.10
N ASP A 272 -0.88 20.17 5.70
CA ASP A 272 -0.58 21.52 5.19
C ASP A 272 0.43 21.54 4.03
N GLU A 273 1.10 20.40 3.75
CA GLU A 273 2.07 20.25 2.67
C GLU A 273 1.46 19.58 1.42
N LEU A 274 0.29 18.93 1.55
CA LEU A 274 -0.29 18.08 0.49
C LEU A 274 -0.39 18.81 -0.85
N ASP A 275 -0.98 20.01 -0.87
CA ASP A 275 -1.21 20.73 -2.12
C ASP A 275 0.11 21.06 -2.83
N ALA A 276 1.13 21.49 -2.10
CA ALA A 276 2.43 21.86 -2.67
C ALA A 276 3.16 20.68 -3.31
N PHE A 277 3.27 19.54 -2.61
CA PHE A 277 3.89 18.34 -3.16
C PHE A 277 3.08 17.77 -4.33
N PHE A 278 1.75 17.78 -4.22
CA PHE A 278 0.90 17.20 -5.26
C PHE A 278 0.92 18.01 -6.56
N GLU A 279 0.96 19.34 -6.48
CA GLU A 279 1.13 20.21 -7.64
C GLU A 279 2.46 19.97 -8.35
N VAL A 280 3.56 19.85 -7.59
CA VAL A 280 4.89 19.55 -8.14
C VAL A 280 4.89 18.18 -8.82
N ASN A 281 4.40 17.14 -8.15
CA ASN A 281 4.37 15.79 -8.70
C ASN A 281 3.55 15.72 -9.99
N LYS A 282 2.38 16.36 -10.03
CA LYS A 282 1.54 16.41 -11.23
C LYS A 282 2.23 17.12 -12.39
N ARG A 283 2.84 18.28 -12.13
CA ARG A 283 3.56 19.05 -13.15
C ARG A 283 4.75 18.28 -13.72
N LEU A 284 5.51 17.57 -12.86
CA LEU A 284 6.64 16.75 -13.33
C LEU A 284 6.16 15.54 -14.12
N ALA A 285 5.12 14.85 -13.67
CA ALA A 285 4.56 13.72 -14.40
C ALA A 285 4.07 14.14 -15.80
N ASP A 286 3.35 15.26 -15.89
CA ASP A 286 2.89 15.81 -17.17
C ASP A 286 4.06 16.18 -18.09
N LYS A 287 5.11 16.79 -17.54
CA LYS A 287 6.31 17.19 -18.29
C LYS A 287 6.97 15.99 -18.98
N TYR A 288 6.98 14.83 -18.34
CA TYR A 288 7.68 13.63 -18.84
C TYR A 288 6.75 12.55 -19.39
N GLY A 289 5.44 12.81 -19.45
CA GLY A 289 4.46 11.90 -20.04
C GLY A 289 4.13 10.69 -19.15
N LEU A 290 4.25 10.82 -17.83
CA LEU A 290 3.84 9.80 -16.87
C LEU A 290 2.41 10.08 -16.38
N GLU A 291 1.65 9.02 -16.09
CA GLU A 291 0.45 9.15 -15.30
C GLU A 291 0.78 9.47 -13.85
N CYS A 292 0.21 10.53 -13.32
CA CYS A 292 0.35 10.90 -11.91
C CYS A 292 -0.79 10.27 -11.10
N TRP A 293 -0.44 9.31 -10.26
CA TRP A 293 -1.36 8.68 -9.30
C TRP A 293 -0.96 9.09 -7.89
N THR A 294 -1.90 9.00 -6.94
CA THR A 294 -1.58 9.03 -5.51
C THR A 294 -1.72 7.65 -4.92
N ASN A 295 -0.78 7.25 -4.06
CA ASN A 295 -0.95 6.15 -3.14
C ASN A 295 -1.36 6.74 -1.78
N ALA A 296 -2.68 6.93 -1.61
CA ALA A 296 -3.26 7.45 -0.39
C ALA A 296 -3.24 6.36 0.68
N GLU A 297 -2.26 6.42 1.59
CA GLU A 297 -2.17 5.43 2.67
C GLU A 297 -3.44 5.44 3.53
N SER A 298 -4.08 4.27 3.64
CA SER A 298 -5.29 4.06 4.45
C SER A 298 -5.00 3.67 5.90
N PHE A 299 -3.74 3.69 6.30
CA PHE A 299 -3.29 3.56 7.69
C PHE A 299 -2.74 4.87 8.24
N ASP A 300 -2.67 4.96 9.58
CA ASP A 300 -2.24 6.17 10.29
C ASP A 300 -0.81 6.02 10.79
N ARG A 301 0.05 7.00 10.46
CA ARG A 301 1.43 7.12 10.97
C ARG A 301 1.54 8.10 12.15
N ASP A 302 0.49 8.89 12.39
CA ASP A 302 0.47 9.94 13.41
C ASP A 302 0.09 9.42 14.81
N MET A 303 -0.32 8.15 14.88
CA MET A 303 -0.71 7.52 16.14
C MET A 303 0.47 6.83 16.82
N PRO A 304 0.50 6.77 18.15
CA PRO A 304 1.51 6.01 18.89
C PRO A 304 1.56 4.52 18.51
N ILE A 305 0.42 3.95 18.15
CA ILE A 305 0.32 2.59 17.61
C ILE A 305 0.36 2.72 16.09
N ARG A 306 1.36 2.13 15.47
CA ARG A 306 1.56 2.20 14.03
C ARG A 306 0.60 1.29 13.27
N PHE A 307 0.34 1.66 12.03
CA PHE A 307 -0.40 0.86 11.07
C PHE A 307 -1.79 0.44 11.56
N LEU A 308 -2.53 1.39 12.14
CA LEU A 308 -3.96 1.26 12.34
C LEU A 308 -4.71 1.94 11.19
N PRO A 309 -5.94 1.51 10.88
CA PRO A 309 -6.80 2.20 9.92
C PRO A 309 -6.88 3.69 10.20
N ILE A 310 -6.66 4.51 9.16
CA ILE A 310 -6.67 5.97 9.26
C ILE A 310 -8.08 6.48 9.59
N LYS A 311 -8.19 7.62 10.25
CA LYS A 311 -9.48 8.32 10.37
C LYS A 311 -9.94 8.79 9.00
N PHE A 312 -11.23 8.60 8.69
CA PHE A 312 -11.79 8.98 7.39
C PHE A 312 -11.53 10.45 7.02
N ASP A 313 -11.64 11.37 7.97
CA ASP A 313 -11.38 12.80 7.69
C ASP A 313 -9.96 13.05 7.16
N LYS A 314 -8.97 12.33 7.69
CA LYS A 314 -7.58 12.41 7.21
C LYS A 314 -7.44 11.84 5.79
N LEU A 315 -8.03 10.66 5.53
CA LEU A 315 -8.02 10.07 4.18
C LEU A 315 -8.74 10.98 3.18
N ARG A 316 -9.88 11.57 3.57
CA ARG A 316 -10.63 12.52 2.76
C ARG A 316 -9.77 13.72 2.34
N MET A 317 -9.03 14.33 3.27
CA MET A 317 -8.13 15.47 2.96
C MET A 317 -7.10 15.10 1.88
N LYS A 318 -6.51 13.91 1.94
CA LYS A 318 -5.56 13.40 0.94
C LYS A 318 -6.24 13.26 -0.44
N LEU A 319 -7.41 12.63 -0.49
CA LEU A 319 -8.15 12.42 -1.73
C LEU A 319 -8.69 13.72 -2.33
N GLU A 320 -9.08 14.69 -1.51
CA GLU A 320 -9.47 16.02 -1.96
C GLU A 320 -8.28 16.80 -2.52
N ALA A 321 -7.10 16.72 -1.89
CA ALA A 321 -5.87 17.34 -2.41
C ALA A 321 -5.46 16.73 -3.76
N ALA A 322 -5.51 15.40 -3.90
CA ALA A 322 -5.23 14.72 -5.17
C ALA A 322 -6.17 15.18 -6.29
N LYS A 323 -7.46 15.38 -5.98
CA LYS A 323 -8.44 15.90 -6.95
C LYS A 323 -8.15 17.35 -7.32
N ARG A 324 -7.79 18.21 -6.35
CA ARG A 324 -7.43 19.60 -6.64
C ARG A 324 -6.21 19.71 -7.54
N ALA A 325 -5.20 18.83 -7.32
CA ALA A 325 -4.01 18.76 -8.15
C ALA A 325 -4.23 18.02 -9.50
N ASN A 326 -5.47 17.60 -9.79
CA ASN A 326 -5.85 16.94 -11.04
C ASN A 326 -5.09 15.63 -11.32
N TYR A 327 -4.91 14.81 -10.28
CA TYR A 327 -4.31 13.47 -10.41
C TYR A 327 -5.21 12.55 -11.25
N HIS A 328 -4.58 11.63 -11.99
CA HIS A 328 -5.31 10.72 -12.89
C HIS A 328 -6.02 9.59 -12.12
N LYS A 329 -5.43 9.09 -11.04
CA LYS A 329 -5.94 7.94 -10.27
C LYS A 329 -5.53 8.03 -8.80
N ALA A 330 -6.38 7.55 -7.91
CA ALA A 330 -6.02 7.25 -6.55
C ALA A 330 -5.98 5.74 -6.34
N ILE A 331 -4.87 5.26 -5.81
CA ILE A 331 -4.72 3.91 -5.25
C ILE A 331 -4.46 4.03 -3.76
N THR A 332 -4.52 2.92 -3.03
CA THR A 332 -4.25 2.92 -1.59
C THR A 332 -3.36 1.75 -1.18
N PHE A 333 -2.48 1.98 -0.24
CA PHE A 333 -1.89 0.95 0.59
C PHE A 333 -2.57 0.99 1.96
N GLU A 334 -3.36 -0.03 2.35
CA GLU A 334 -3.96 -0.94 1.42
C GLU A 334 -5.36 -1.35 1.94
N PHE A 335 -6.19 -1.89 1.09
CA PHE A 335 -7.59 -2.13 1.40
C PHE A 335 -7.81 -3.27 2.41
N SER A 336 -7.17 -4.43 2.20
CA SER A 336 -7.48 -5.68 2.91
C SER A 336 -7.25 -5.59 4.42
N HIS A 337 -6.18 -4.88 4.86
CA HIS A 337 -5.90 -4.67 6.28
C HIS A 337 -6.61 -3.43 6.84
N PHE A 338 -6.65 -2.32 6.09
CA PHE A 338 -6.99 -1.03 6.67
C PHE A 338 -8.37 -0.49 6.27
N MET A 339 -9.01 -1.07 5.26
CA MET A 339 -10.35 -0.66 4.81
C MET A 339 -11.36 -1.80 4.70
N SER A 340 -10.93 -3.06 4.67
CA SER A 340 -11.85 -4.19 4.49
C SER A 340 -12.79 -4.38 5.68
N PRO A 341 -14.09 -4.63 5.45
CA PRO A 341 -15.03 -5.00 6.51
C PRO A 341 -14.67 -6.28 7.27
N GLN A 342 -13.88 -7.18 6.67
CA GLN A 342 -13.45 -8.44 7.27
C GLN A 342 -12.02 -8.40 7.82
N SER A 343 -11.37 -7.22 7.82
CA SER A 343 -10.03 -7.07 8.39
C SER A 343 -9.97 -7.44 9.86
N ALA A 344 -8.80 -7.91 10.31
CA ALA A 344 -8.50 -8.10 11.72
C ALA A 344 -8.57 -6.77 12.53
N TYR A 345 -8.46 -5.63 11.86
CA TYR A 345 -8.61 -4.31 12.47
C TYR A 345 -10.09 -3.85 12.40
N LEU A 346 -10.79 -3.87 13.52
CA LEU A 346 -12.22 -3.50 13.57
C LEU A 346 -12.51 -2.10 13.01
N GLN A 347 -11.57 -1.17 13.12
CA GLN A 347 -11.69 0.18 12.59
C GLN A 347 -11.76 0.23 11.05
N ALA A 348 -11.24 -0.78 10.37
CA ALA A 348 -11.25 -0.87 8.90
C ALA A 348 -12.67 -0.90 8.34
N GLY A 349 -13.56 -1.68 8.94
CA GLY A 349 -14.97 -1.71 8.55
C GLY A 349 -15.69 -0.38 8.74
N CYS A 350 -15.33 0.37 9.79
CA CYS A 350 -15.85 1.73 9.99
C CYS A 350 -15.32 2.69 8.93
N LEU A 351 -14.04 2.59 8.57
CA LEU A 351 -13.45 3.39 7.49
C LEU A 351 -14.13 3.10 6.14
N TYR A 352 -14.36 1.82 5.83
CA TYR A 352 -15.09 1.39 4.64
C TYR A 352 -16.48 2.02 4.54
N ASN A 353 -17.26 1.97 5.62
CA ASN A 353 -18.60 2.54 5.67
C ASN A 353 -18.59 4.06 5.46
N ARG A 354 -17.69 4.78 6.14
CA ARG A 354 -17.52 6.22 5.97
C ARG A 354 -17.11 6.62 4.55
N TYR A 355 -16.23 5.83 3.95
CA TYR A 355 -15.82 6.00 2.56
C TYR A 355 -17.02 5.84 1.61
N LYS A 356 -17.83 4.79 1.80
CA LYS A 356 -19.06 4.57 1.01
C LYS A 356 -20.07 5.70 1.17
N GLU A 357 -20.29 6.15 2.40
CA GLU A 357 -21.20 7.28 2.67
C GLU A 357 -20.76 8.54 1.91
N TYR A 358 -19.46 8.81 1.83
CA TYR A 358 -18.93 10.00 1.18
C TYR A 358 -18.99 9.93 -0.36
N PHE A 359 -18.64 8.80 -0.94
CA PHE A 359 -18.52 8.68 -2.41
C PHE A 359 -19.75 8.14 -3.11
N PHE A 360 -20.59 7.35 -2.46
CA PHE A 360 -21.64 6.57 -3.10
C PHE A 360 -23.07 6.76 -2.52
N SER A 361 -23.25 7.64 -1.52
CA SER A 361 -24.57 7.91 -0.92
C SER A 361 -25.25 9.13 -1.47
#